data_8614840882b52000193e8eac8795f09c
#
_entry.id   8614840882b52000193e8eac8795f09c
#
_cell.length_a   1.000
_cell.length_b   1.000
_cell.length_c   1.000
_cell.angle_alpha   90.00
_cell.angle_beta   90.00
_cell.angle_gamma   90.00
#
_symmetry.space_group_name_H-M   'P 1'
#
loop_
_entity.id
_entity.type
_entity.pdbx_description
1 polymer ?
#
loop_
_entity_poly.entity_id
_entity_poly.type
_entity_poly.pdbx_seq_one_letter_code
_entity_poly.pdbx_strand_id
1 'polypeptide(L)'
;VVAGYKDFMILNNLSFEVPKGSITLLIGPNGAGKSTVLKTLFGLLKPRQGRIRLFGDDITGATQKDLLGRGIAFVPQGRNLFGQLSVYENLELGGITLGMKTTHERIPEVLEFFPRVKERLHSAASSLSGGEQKQLEIGRALLLRPSVLLIDEPSIGLSPMVVQDVFKLLRKLADQGTTVLMVEQNVKSALRYSDDAIALESGRLVLHKPASEILADPQMDRLFLGRAHTTGEAAHSLPESV
;
A
#
# COMPACT_ATOMS: atom_id res chain seq x y z
N VAL A 1 -17.16 -9.08 3.64
CA VAL A 1 -16.13 -9.65 4.52
C VAL A 1 -16.26 -9.08 5.93
N VAL A 2 -16.17 -9.95 6.96
CA VAL A 2 -15.99 -9.59 8.37
C VAL A 2 -14.65 -10.15 8.83
N ALA A 3 -13.77 -9.29 9.36
CA ALA A 3 -12.44 -9.68 9.82
C ALA A 3 -11.98 -8.81 11.00
N GLY A 4 -11.09 -9.35 11.84
CA GLY A 4 -10.59 -8.65 13.01
C GLY A 4 -9.61 -9.49 13.81
N TYR A 5 -9.15 -8.95 14.93
CA TYR A 5 -8.15 -9.55 15.80
C TYR A 5 -8.83 -10.12 17.06
N LYS A 6 -8.65 -11.40 17.34
CA LYS A 6 -9.30 -12.09 18.47
C LYS A 6 -10.80 -11.76 18.51
N ASP A 7 -11.27 -11.06 19.53
CA ASP A 7 -12.69 -10.74 19.73
C ASP A 7 -13.10 -9.39 19.13
N PHE A 8 -12.14 -8.61 18.62
CA PHE A 8 -12.40 -7.30 18.04
C PHE A 8 -12.56 -7.38 16.52
N MET A 9 -13.78 -7.12 16.03
CA MET A 9 -14.04 -6.99 14.59
C MET A 9 -13.68 -5.59 14.14
N ILE A 10 -12.78 -5.52 13.13
CA ILE A 10 -12.34 -4.27 12.52
C ILE A 10 -13.08 -4.04 11.21
N LEU A 11 -13.22 -5.08 10.37
CA LEU A 11 -13.97 -5.01 9.12
C LEU A 11 -15.38 -5.51 9.36
N ASN A 12 -16.37 -4.70 9.02
CA ASN A 12 -17.77 -4.92 9.29
C ASN A 12 -18.58 -4.96 7.99
N ASN A 13 -18.85 -6.16 7.49
CA ASN A 13 -19.60 -6.39 6.24
C ASN A 13 -19.05 -5.59 5.05
N LEU A 14 -17.71 -5.51 4.93
CA LEU A 14 -17.03 -4.79 3.87
C LEU A 14 -17.16 -5.55 2.54
N SER A 15 -17.59 -4.85 1.48
CA SER A 15 -17.69 -5.40 0.12
C SER A 15 -17.28 -4.31 -0.88
N PHE A 16 -16.34 -4.63 -1.76
CA PHE A 16 -15.90 -3.78 -2.87
C PHE A 16 -15.20 -4.64 -3.93
N GLU A 17 -14.98 -4.05 -5.08
CA GLU A 17 -14.22 -4.63 -6.18
C GLU A 17 -13.05 -3.74 -6.56
N VAL A 18 -11.97 -4.35 -7.03
CA VAL A 18 -10.77 -3.65 -7.55
C VAL A 18 -10.63 -4.05 -9.02
N PRO A 19 -10.73 -3.11 -9.97
CA PRO A 19 -10.59 -3.40 -11.38
C PRO A 19 -9.18 -3.92 -11.71
N LYS A 20 -9.11 -4.88 -12.64
CA LYS A 20 -7.84 -5.45 -13.07
C LYS A 20 -6.99 -4.40 -13.79
N GLY A 21 -5.69 -4.34 -13.46
CA GLY A 21 -4.75 -3.41 -14.10
C GLY A 21 -4.97 -1.95 -13.70
N SER A 22 -5.71 -1.69 -12.60
CA SER A 22 -5.93 -0.35 -12.06
C SER A 22 -5.19 -0.13 -10.75
N ILE A 23 -5.08 1.13 -10.34
CA ILE A 23 -4.69 1.55 -8.99
C ILE A 23 -5.95 1.97 -8.24
N THR A 24 -6.31 1.21 -7.20
CA THR A 24 -7.36 1.60 -6.26
C THR A 24 -6.75 2.07 -4.95
N LEU A 25 -7.13 3.27 -4.53
CA LEU A 25 -6.66 3.91 -3.30
C LEU A 25 -7.65 3.67 -2.16
N LEU A 26 -7.19 3.10 -1.04
CA LEU A 26 -7.94 3.02 0.21
C LEU A 26 -7.65 4.24 1.08
N ILE A 27 -8.67 5.03 1.38
CA ILE A 27 -8.60 6.22 2.22
C ILE A 27 -9.51 6.10 3.45
N GLY A 28 -9.27 6.93 4.44
CA GLY A 28 -10.06 6.97 5.67
C GLY A 28 -9.21 7.34 6.89
N PRO A 29 -9.83 7.66 8.03
CA PRO A 29 -9.13 8.02 9.25
C PRO A 29 -8.27 6.87 9.79
N ASN A 30 -7.36 7.20 10.72
CA ASN A 30 -6.60 6.19 11.44
C ASN A 30 -7.57 5.29 12.21
N GLY A 31 -7.33 3.99 12.17
CA GLY A 31 -8.25 2.99 12.78
C GLY A 31 -9.45 2.61 11.90
N ALA A 32 -9.64 3.19 10.72
CA ALA A 32 -10.76 2.82 9.83
C ALA A 32 -10.70 1.38 9.28
N GLY A 33 -9.58 0.68 9.45
CA GLY A 33 -9.43 -0.71 9.01
C GLY A 33 -8.63 -0.89 7.72
N LYS A 34 -8.03 0.16 7.14
CA LYS A 34 -7.31 0.13 5.85
C LYS A 34 -6.23 -0.97 5.79
N SER A 35 -5.27 -0.95 6.71
CA SER A 35 -4.21 -1.98 6.78
C SER A 35 -4.77 -3.36 7.13
N THR A 36 -5.91 -3.43 7.84
CA THR A 36 -6.61 -4.69 8.12
C THR A 36 -7.17 -5.30 6.84
N VAL A 37 -7.67 -4.48 5.89
CA VAL A 37 -8.07 -4.94 4.55
C VAL A 37 -6.89 -5.60 3.85
N LEU A 38 -5.75 -4.92 3.74
CA LEU A 38 -4.56 -5.46 3.06
C LEU A 38 -4.09 -6.76 3.72
N LYS A 39 -4.02 -6.79 5.05
CA LYS A 39 -3.64 -7.99 5.82
C LYS A 39 -4.61 -9.16 5.61
N THR A 40 -5.90 -8.87 5.48
CA THR A 40 -6.92 -9.89 5.22
C THR A 40 -6.79 -10.44 3.80
N LEU A 41 -6.59 -9.57 2.81
CA LEU A 41 -6.37 -9.95 1.42
C LEU A 41 -5.09 -10.77 1.23
N PHE A 42 -4.04 -10.47 2.00
CA PHE A 42 -2.77 -11.20 1.95
C PHE A 42 -2.74 -12.44 2.87
N GLY A 43 -3.86 -12.82 3.50
CA GLY A 43 -3.95 -14.02 4.33
C GLY A 43 -3.22 -13.95 5.67
N LEU A 44 -2.75 -12.75 6.11
CA LEU A 44 -2.22 -12.50 7.45
C LEU A 44 -3.31 -12.51 8.52
N LEU A 45 -4.53 -12.19 8.09
CA LEU A 45 -5.73 -12.21 8.92
C LEU A 45 -6.82 -12.99 8.19
N LYS A 46 -7.33 -14.06 8.79
CA LYS A 46 -8.40 -14.85 8.18
C LYS A 46 -9.75 -14.16 8.37
N PRO A 47 -10.55 -14.01 7.31
CA PRO A 47 -11.92 -13.51 7.45
C PRO A 47 -12.76 -14.49 8.26
N ARG A 48 -13.64 -13.98 9.12
CA ARG A 48 -14.60 -14.80 9.87
C ARG A 48 -15.85 -15.08 9.05
N GLN A 49 -16.22 -14.13 8.17
CA GLN A 49 -17.38 -14.25 7.29
C GLN A 49 -17.11 -13.55 5.95
N GLY A 50 -17.83 -13.97 4.94
CA GLY A 50 -17.71 -13.44 3.58
C GLY A 50 -16.74 -14.22 2.73
N ARG A 51 -16.47 -13.70 1.52
CA ARG A 51 -15.62 -14.33 0.52
C ARG A 51 -14.68 -13.31 -0.09
N ILE A 52 -13.49 -13.77 -0.47
CA ILE A 52 -12.49 -13.02 -1.21
C ILE A 52 -12.23 -13.76 -2.53
N ARG A 53 -12.30 -13.05 -3.64
CA ARG A 53 -12.05 -13.62 -4.96
C ARG A 53 -10.89 -12.92 -5.65
N LEU A 54 -10.07 -13.70 -6.34
CA LEU A 54 -9.00 -13.22 -7.21
C LEU A 54 -9.32 -13.66 -8.64
N PHE A 55 -9.61 -12.72 -9.52
CA PHE A 55 -9.98 -12.99 -10.93
C PHE A 55 -11.07 -14.07 -11.10
N GLY A 56 -12.04 -14.11 -10.17
CA GLY A 56 -13.12 -15.07 -10.14
C GLY A 56 -12.90 -16.26 -9.20
N ASP A 57 -11.66 -16.64 -8.93
CA ASP A 57 -11.32 -17.76 -8.03
C ASP A 57 -11.53 -17.39 -6.57
N ASP A 58 -12.11 -18.28 -5.78
CA ASP A 58 -12.23 -18.13 -4.33
C ASP A 58 -10.86 -18.36 -3.66
N ILE A 59 -10.36 -17.33 -2.97
CA ILE A 59 -9.10 -17.35 -2.21
C ILE A 59 -9.33 -17.16 -0.72
N THR A 60 -10.56 -17.29 -0.25
CA THR A 60 -10.94 -17.06 1.14
C THR A 60 -10.16 -17.98 2.08
N GLY A 61 -9.39 -17.40 3.00
CA GLY A 61 -8.59 -18.14 3.97
C GLY A 61 -7.36 -18.84 3.41
N ALA A 62 -6.97 -18.59 2.15
CA ALA A 62 -5.73 -19.07 1.56
C ALA A 62 -4.51 -18.61 2.39
N THR A 63 -3.42 -19.40 2.38
CA THR A 63 -2.19 -19.05 3.08
C THR A 63 -1.39 -18.01 2.29
N GLN A 64 -0.48 -17.27 2.96
CA GLN A 64 0.41 -16.33 2.28
C GLN A 64 1.21 -17.02 1.15
N LYS A 65 1.66 -18.26 1.37
CA LYS A 65 2.38 -19.04 0.36
C LYS A 65 1.53 -19.28 -0.89
N ASP A 66 0.26 -19.65 -0.68
CA ASP A 66 -0.67 -19.88 -1.80
C ASP A 66 -0.95 -18.59 -2.55
N LEU A 67 -1.12 -17.46 -1.82
CA LEU A 67 -1.38 -16.15 -2.40
C LEU A 67 -0.19 -15.61 -3.18
N LEU A 68 1.04 -15.78 -2.67
CA LEU A 68 2.27 -15.48 -3.42
C LEU A 68 2.33 -16.31 -4.72
N GLY A 69 2.02 -17.62 -4.65
CA GLY A 69 1.96 -18.50 -5.82
C GLY A 69 0.88 -18.11 -6.84
N ARG A 70 -0.18 -17.42 -6.39
CA ARG A 70 -1.25 -16.88 -7.26
C ARG A 70 -0.97 -15.46 -7.76
N GLY A 71 0.22 -14.91 -7.45
CA GLY A 71 0.66 -13.61 -7.92
C GLY A 71 0.16 -12.42 -7.09
N ILE A 72 -0.17 -12.61 -5.80
CA ILE A 72 -0.42 -11.50 -4.88
C ILE A 72 0.87 -11.23 -4.10
N ALA A 73 1.39 -10.00 -4.17
CA ALA A 73 2.49 -9.54 -3.32
C ALA A 73 2.03 -8.44 -2.37
N PHE A 74 2.70 -8.33 -1.23
CA PHE A 74 2.37 -7.33 -0.21
C PHE A 74 3.63 -6.59 0.27
N VAL A 75 3.58 -5.27 0.22
CA VAL A 75 4.57 -4.36 0.82
C VAL A 75 3.91 -3.72 2.04
N PRO A 76 4.22 -4.19 3.25
CA PRO A 76 3.61 -3.65 4.46
C PRO A 76 4.20 -2.30 4.83
N GLN A 77 3.50 -1.58 5.72
CA GLN A 77 3.98 -0.35 6.34
C GLN A 77 5.26 -0.58 7.15
N GLY A 78 6.13 0.42 7.20
CA GLY A 78 7.36 0.42 7.99
C GLY A 78 8.58 -0.04 7.21
N ARG A 79 9.64 -0.37 7.96
CA ARG A 79 10.92 -0.84 7.39
C ARG A 79 11.01 -2.35 7.50
N ASN A 80 10.96 -3.03 6.37
CA ASN A 80 10.91 -4.50 6.30
C ASN A 80 12.15 -5.09 5.61
N LEU A 81 13.27 -4.37 5.66
CA LEU A 81 14.55 -4.81 5.11
C LEU A 81 15.42 -5.47 6.19
N PHE A 82 16.23 -6.41 5.76
CA PHE A 82 17.32 -6.95 6.57
C PHE A 82 18.51 -5.98 6.49
N GLY A 83 18.58 -5.03 7.42
CA GLY A 83 19.50 -3.89 7.35
C GLY A 83 20.98 -4.27 7.30
N GLN A 84 21.37 -5.40 7.92
CA GLN A 84 22.75 -5.91 7.93
C GLN A 84 23.14 -6.59 6.60
N LEU A 85 22.15 -7.05 5.85
CA LEU A 85 22.38 -7.66 4.54
C LEU A 85 22.54 -6.58 3.47
N SER A 86 23.27 -6.89 2.41
CA SER A 86 23.41 -6.05 1.23
C SER A 86 22.05 -5.90 0.50
N VAL A 87 22.00 -4.94 -0.40
CA VAL A 87 20.87 -4.76 -1.34
C VAL A 87 20.63 -6.05 -2.12
N TYR A 88 21.69 -6.66 -2.64
CA TYR A 88 21.62 -7.89 -3.42
C TYR A 88 21.02 -9.04 -2.59
N GLU A 89 21.52 -9.29 -1.38
CA GLU A 89 21.02 -10.35 -0.49
C GLU A 89 19.55 -10.09 -0.08
N ASN A 90 19.16 -8.83 0.12
CA ASN A 90 17.75 -8.49 0.34
C ASN A 90 16.87 -8.87 -0.86
N LEU A 91 17.34 -8.64 -2.08
CA LEU A 91 16.62 -9.06 -3.30
C LEU A 91 16.57 -10.60 -3.40
N GLU A 92 17.66 -11.30 -3.15
CA GLU A 92 17.67 -12.78 -3.14
C GLU A 92 16.62 -13.35 -2.19
N LEU A 93 16.53 -12.80 -0.97
CA LEU A 93 15.49 -13.19 -0.01
C LEU A 93 14.08 -12.89 -0.50
N GLY A 94 13.88 -11.80 -1.25
CA GLY A 94 12.60 -11.48 -1.89
C GLY A 94 12.15 -12.54 -2.90
N GLY A 95 13.10 -13.18 -3.57
CA GLY A 95 12.86 -14.22 -4.57
C GLY A 95 12.93 -15.66 -4.04
N ILE A 96 13.06 -15.89 -2.73
CA ILE A 96 13.32 -17.23 -2.15
C ILE A 96 12.30 -18.30 -2.58
N THR A 97 11.06 -17.92 -2.83
CA THR A 97 9.99 -18.82 -3.29
C THR A 97 10.09 -19.20 -4.77
N LEU A 98 10.91 -18.48 -5.54
CA LEU A 98 11.11 -18.70 -6.99
C LEU A 98 12.24 -19.69 -7.28
N GLY A 99 13.10 -19.96 -6.28
CA GLY A 99 14.38 -20.65 -6.45
C GLY A 99 15.47 -19.72 -6.97
N MET A 100 16.74 -20.05 -6.63
CA MET A 100 17.90 -19.17 -6.84
C MET A 100 18.09 -18.78 -8.31
N LYS A 101 17.99 -19.73 -9.24
CA LYS A 101 18.19 -19.45 -10.67
C LYS A 101 17.25 -18.37 -11.18
N THR A 102 15.95 -18.55 -10.98
CA THR A 102 14.93 -17.59 -11.42
C THR A 102 15.08 -16.25 -10.71
N THR A 103 15.44 -16.25 -9.43
CA THR A 103 15.69 -15.02 -8.66
C THR A 103 16.83 -14.23 -9.26
N HIS A 104 17.97 -14.85 -9.55
CA HIS A 104 19.13 -14.19 -10.15
C HIS A 104 18.85 -13.66 -11.56
N GLU A 105 18.02 -14.36 -12.34
CA GLU A 105 17.59 -13.89 -13.67
C GLU A 105 16.71 -12.62 -13.56
N ARG A 106 15.87 -12.51 -12.52
CA ARG A 106 14.92 -11.39 -12.34
C ARG A 106 15.49 -10.15 -11.62
N ILE A 107 16.53 -10.32 -10.80
CA ILE A 107 17.17 -9.19 -10.09
C ILE A 107 17.58 -8.05 -11.05
N PRO A 108 18.30 -8.30 -12.15
CA PRO A 108 18.65 -7.25 -13.10
C PRO A 108 17.43 -6.51 -13.67
N GLU A 109 16.37 -7.24 -14.03
CA GLU A 109 15.14 -6.65 -14.57
C GLU A 109 14.46 -5.70 -13.56
N VAL A 110 14.38 -6.13 -12.29
CA VAL A 110 13.81 -5.31 -11.22
C VAL A 110 14.67 -4.06 -10.97
N LEU A 111 15.98 -4.18 -11.02
CA LEU A 111 16.90 -3.06 -10.80
C LEU A 111 16.83 -1.99 -11.90
N GLU A 112 16.29 -2.28 -13.09
CA GLU A 112 16.03 -1.27 -14.11
C GLU A 112 14.98 -0.23 -13.67
N PHE A 113 14.11 -0.58 -12.73
CA PHE A 113 13.17 0.38 -12.13
C PHE A 113 13.83 1.27 -11.07
N PHE A 114 14.99 0.87 -10.54
CA PHE A 114 15.62 1.50 -9.37
C PHE A 114 17.12 1.78 -9.58
N PRO A 115 17.50 2.70 -10.48
CA PRO A 115 18.92 2.94 -10.83
C PRO A 115 19.81 3.24 -9.61
N ARG A 116 19.31 4.07 -8.65
CA ARG A 116 20.07 4.42 -7.43
C ARG A 116 20.29 3.22 -6.51
N VAL A 117 19.32 2.31 -6.43
CA VAL A 117 19.47 1.05 -5.68
C VAL A 117 20.46 0.12 -6.38
N LYS A 118 20.43 0.07 -7.72
CA LYS A 118 21.36 -0.70 -8.55
C LYS A 118 22.82 -0.29 -8.32
N GLU A 119 23.10 1.02 -8.21
CA GLU A 119 24.45 1.56 -7.93
C GLU A 119 24.98 1.14 -6.54
N ARG A 120 24.07 0.79 -5.62
CA ARG A 120 24.37 0.44 -4.23
C ARG A 120 24.21 -1.06 -3.94
N LEU A 121 24.29 -1.92 -4.97
CA LEU A 121 23.95 -3.34 -4.92
C LEU A 121 24.64 -4.14 -3.80
N HIS A 122 25.91 -3.82 -3.54
CA HIS A 122 26.73 -4.49 -2.53
C HIS A 122 26.80 -3.71 -1.20
N SER A 123 26.12 -2.58 -1.07
CA SER A 123 26.02 -1.82 0.18
C SER A 123 25.04 -2.46 1.14
N ALA A 124 25.29 -2.34 2.45
CA ALA A 124 24.32 -2.75 3.45
C ALA A 124 23.00 -1.97 3.30
N ALA A 125 21.85 -2.64 3.38
CA ALA A 125 20.54 -2.00 3.21
C ALA A 125 20.28 -0.90 4.24
N SER A 126 20.88 -0.98 5.44
CA SER A 126 20.81 0.06 6.48
C SER A 126 21.49 1.36 6.07
N SER A 127 22.44 1.34 5.12
CA SER A 127 23.16 2.53 4.64
C SER A 127 22.42 3.29 3.55
N LEU A 128 21.30 2.75 3.05
CA LEU A 128 20.46 3.40 2.05
C LEU A 128 19.66 4.55 2.69
N SER A 129 19.37 5.58 1.90
CA SER A 129 18.36 6.59 2.27
C SER A 129 16.98 5.95 2.43
N GLY A 130 16.06 6.60 3.18
CA GLY A 130 14.70 6.07 3.36
C GLY A 130 13.97 5.81 2.03
N GLY A 131 14.20 6.65 1.02
CA GLY A 131 13.64 6.46 -0.32
C GLY A 131 14.20 5.25 -1.05
N GLU A 132 15.51 5.04 -1.00
CA GLU A 132 16.16 3.86 -1.58
C GLU A 132 15.74 2.57 -0.85
N GLN A 133 15.57 2.65 0.47
CA GLN A 133 15.04 1.52 1.26
C GLN A 133 13.62 1.14 0.80
N LYS A 134 12.73 2.13 0.60
CA LYS A 134 11.38 1.87 0.09
C LYS A 134 11.39 1.31 -1.33
N GLN A 135 12.27 1.82 -2.20
CA GLN A 135 12.46 1.26 -3.54
C GLN A 135 12.94 -0.19 -3.50
N LEU A 136 13.85 -0.54 -2.59
CA LEU A 136 14.30 -1.91 -2.38
C LEU A 136 13.18 -2.82 -1.86
N GLU A 137 12.33 -2.35 -0.93
CA GLU A 137 11.15 -3.09 -0.45
C GLU A 137 10.18 -3.40 -1.59
N ILE A 138 9.88 -2.41 -2.44
CA ILE A 138 9.04 -2.59 -3.62
C ILE A 138 9.72 -3.56 -4.59
N GLY A 139 11.02 -3.40 -4.83
CA GLY A 139 11.81 -4.27 -5.70
C GLY A 139 11.73 -5.74 -5.28
N ARG A 140 11.80 -6.05 -3.98
CA ARG A 140 11.61 -7.40 -3.45
C ARG A 140 10.26 -7.99 -3.84
N ALA A 141 9.19 -7.19 -3.78
CA ALA A 141 7.86 -7.63 -4.17
C ALA A 141 7.75 -7.86 -5.69
N LEU A 142 8.41 -7.02 -6.49
CA LEU A 142 8.38 -7.10 -7.95
C LEU A 142 9.13 -8.31 -8.52
N LEU A 143 10.08 -8.91 -7.78
CA LEU A 143 10.72 -10.17 -8.18
C LEU A 143 9.71 -11.29 -8.44
N LEU A 144 8.58 -11.26 -7.75
CA LEU A 144 7.50 -12.25 -7.91
C LEU A 144 6.67 -12.02 -9.18
N ARG A 145 6.87 -10.91 -9.90
CA ARG A 145 6.04 -10.46 -11.03
C ARG A 145 4.54 -10.52 -10.68
N PRO A 146 4.11 -9.79 -9.63
CA PRO A 146 2.78 -9.94 -9.10
C PRO A 146 1.71 -9.43 -10.09
N SER A 147 0.60 -10.15 -10.19
CA SER A 147 -0.61 -9.68 -10.86
C SER A 147 -1.41 -8.70 -9.97
N VAL A 148 -1.23 -8.82 -8.65
CA VAL A 148 -1.82 -7.91 -7.64
C VAL A 148 -0.72 -7.49 -6.65
N LEU A 149 -0.54 -6.18 -6.52
CA LEU A 149 0.35 -5.56 -5.53
C LEU A 149 -0.48 -4.86 -4.46
N LEU A 150 -0.39 -5.35 -3.24
CA LEU A 150 -0.92 -4.70 -2.05
C LEU A 150 0.18 -3.85 -1.43
N ILE A 151 -0.07 -2.56 -1.16
CA ILE A 151 0.98 -1.68 -0.61
C ILE A 151 0.41 -0.74 0.45
N ASP A 152 1.05 -0.73 1.62
CA ASP A 152 0.58 -0.01 2.79
C ASP A 152 1.51 1.19 3.08
N GLU A 153 0.98 2.40 2.89
CA GLU A 153 1.63 3.70 3.13
C GLU A 153 3.04 3.82 2.52
N PRO A 154 3.19 3.64 1.19
CA PRO A 154 4.50 3.68 0.54
C PRO A 154 5.20 5.04 0.62
N SER A 155 4.48 6.13 0.88
CA SER A 155 5.05 7.49 0.93
C SER A 155 5.56 7.92 2.29
N ILE A 156 5.30 7.16 3.35
CA ILE A 156 5.60 7.59 4.72
C ILE A 156 7.10 7.83 4.95
N GLY A 157 7.45 9.01 5.46
CA GLY A 157 8.84 9.37 5.77
C GLY A 157 9.72 9.65 4.56
N LEU A 158 9.14 9.78 3.36
CA LEU A 158 9.85 10.10 2.12
C LEU A 158 9.77 11.58 1.77
N SER A 159 10.79 12.09 1.06
CA SER A 159 10.73 13.42 0.48
C SER A 159 9.70 13.51 -0.64
N PRO A 160 9.12 14.70 -0.91
CA PRO A 160 8.09 14.87 -1.95
C PRO A 160 8.51 14.36 -3.33
N MET A 161 9.78 14.50 -3.69
CA MET A 161 10.31 14.01 -4.96
C MET A 161 10.28 12.48 -5.03
N VAL A 162 10.74 11.79 -3.97
CA VAL A 162 10.75 10.33 -3.91
C VAL A 162 9.31 9.77 -3.88
N VAL A 163 8.38 10.44 -3.19
CA VAL A 163 6.95 10.08 -3.21
C VAL A 163 6.41 10.06 -4.63
N GLN A 164 6.71 11.10 -5.43
CA GLN A 164 6.30 11.15 -6.83
C GLN A 164 6.91 10.01 -7.65
N ASP A 165 8.19 9.68 -7.43
CA ASP A 165 8.86 8.60 -8.15
C ASP A 165 8.21 7.24 -7.82
N VAL A 166 7.85 7.00 -6.55
CA VAL A 166 7.13 5.80 -6.13
C VAL A 166 5.76 5.72 -6.81
N PHE A 167 4.97 6.79 -6.80
CA PHE A 167 3.65 6.78 -7.45
C PHE A 167 3.73 6.62 -8.98
N LYS A 168 4.70 7.26 -9.64
CA LYS A 168 4.96 7.04 -11.08
C LYS A 168 5.31 5.59 -11.38
N LEU A 169 6.12 4.95 -10.53
CA LEU A 169 6.42 3.54 -10.64
C LEU A 169 5.16 2.68 -10.53
N LEU A 170 4.32 2.91 -9.49
CA LEU A 170 3.07 2.17 -9.33
C LEU A 170 2.14 2.36 -10.54
N ARG A 171 2.05 3.58 -11.08
CA ARG A 171 1.29 3.85 -12.31
C ARG A 171 1.82 3.06 -13.49
N LYS A 172 3.15 3.08 -13.71
CA LYS A 172 3.79 2.29 -14.77
C LYS A 172 3.50 0.79 -14.65
N LEU A 173 3.52 0.25 -13.43
CA LEU A 173 3.18 -1.15 -13.18
C LEU A 173 1.72 -1.45 -13.51
N ALA A 174 0.81 -0.55 -13.15
CA ALA A 174 -0.61 -0.72 -13.45
C ALA A 174 -0.87 -0.62 -14.96
N ASP A 175 -0.23 0.30 -15.67
CA ASP A 175 -0.29 0.41 -17.14
C ASP A 175 0.25 -0.84 -17.85
N GLN A 176 1.12 -1.61 -17.18
CA GLN A 176 1.63 -2.90 -17.62
C GLN A 176 0.74 -4.09 -17.21
N GLY A 177 -0.38 -3.84 -16.54
CA GLY A 177 -1.39 -4.82 -16.19
C GLY A 177 -1.34 -5.32 -14.73
N THR A 178 -0.45 -4.82 -13.88
CA THR A 178 -0.46 -5.12 -12.44
C THR A 178 -1.62 -4.38 -11.77
N THR A 179 -2.46 -5.08 -11.02
CA THR A 179 -3.50 -4.46 -10.19
C THR A 179 -2.89 -3.96 -8.89
N VAL A 180 -3.09 -2.72 -8.51
CA VAL A 180 -2.53 -2.13 -7.30
C VAL A 180 -3.64 -1.73 -6.34
N LEU A 181 -3.60 -2.24 -5.11
CA LEU A 181 -4.43 -1.75 -4.01
C LEU A 181 -3.52 -1.07 -3.00
N MET A 182 -3.66 0.24 -2.87
CA MET A 182 -2.78 1.09 -2.08
C MET A 182 -3.52 1.75 -0.92
N VAL A 183 -2.93 1.74 0.26
CA VAL A 183 -3.33 2.60 1.39
C VAL A 183 -2.39 3.77 1.44
N GLU A 184 -2.90 4.98 1.59
CA GLU A 184 -2.09 6.20 1.72
C GLU A 184 -2.71 7.24 2.65
N GLN A 185 -1.84 8.00 3.32
CA GLN A 185 -2.20 9.17 4.11
C GLN A 185 -2.07 10.46 3.28
N ASN A 186 -1.14 10.50 2.32
CA ASN A 186 -1.00 11.61 1.37
C ASN A 186 -2.03 11.48 0.24
N VAL A 187 -3.31 11.58 0.61
CA VAL A 187 -4.46 11.30 -0.24
C VAL A 187 -4.40 12.09 -1.55
N LYS A 188 -4.14 13.40 -1.48
CA LYS A 188 -4.15 14.29 -2.67
C LYS A 188 -3.09 13.91 -3.70
N SER A 189 -1.90 13.53 -3.24
CA SER A 189 -0.84 13.08 -4.13
C SER A 189 -1.15 11.71 -4.74
N ALA A 190 -1.67 10.78 -3.92
CA ALA A 190 -2.00 9.43 -4.35
C ALA A 190 -3.16 9.39 -5.35
N LEU A 191 -4.23 10.19 -5.16
CA LEU A 191 -5.37 10.28 -6.07
C LEU A 191 -4.98 10.64 -7.50
N ARG A 192 -3.93 11.45 -7.68
CA ARG A 192 -3.46 11.85 -9.03
C ARG A 192 -2.93 10.69 -9.87
N TYR A 193 -2.58 9.58 -9.22
CA TYR A 193 -2.03 8.38 -9.85
C TYR A 193 -2.99 7.20 -9.78
N SER A 194 -4.13 7.36 -9.08
CA SER A 194 -5.13 6.32 -8.89
C SER A 194 -6.27 6.43 -9.89
N ASP A 195 -6.85 5.28 -10.24
CA ASP A 195 -8.04 5.21 -11.08
C ASP A 195 -9.31 5.36 -10.23
N ASP A 196 -9.36 4.65 -9.09
CA ASP A 196 -10.47 4.65 -8.17
C ASP A 196 -10.00 4.94 -6.74
N ALA A 197 -10.94 5.39 -5.90
CA ALA A 197 -10.71 5.48 -4.47
C ALA A 197 -11.92 4.95 -3.67
N ILE A 198 -11.58 4.27 -2.59
CA ILE A 198 -12.50 3.66 -1.64
C ILE A 198 -12.28 4.31 -0.29
N ALA A 199 -13.31 4.94 0.27
CA ALA A 199 -13.25 5.48 1.61
C ALA A 199 -13.83 4.50 2.62
N LEU A 200 -13.08 4.29 3.71
CA LEU A 200 -13.47 3.45 4.83
C LEU A 200 -13.67 4.29 6.09
N GLU A 201 -14.69 3.96 6.84
CA GLU A 201 -14.94 4.47 8.19
C GLU A 201 -15.44 3.33 9.08
N SER A 202 -14.81 3.15 10.24
CA SER A 202 -15.17 2.10 11.22
C SER A 202 -15.33 0.70 10.59
N GLY A 203 -14.45 0.36 9.66
CA GLY A 203 -14.42 -0.94 8.98
C GLY A 203 -15.51 -1.15 7.93
N ARG A 204 -16.20 -0.10 7.53
CA ARG A 204 -17.25 -0.12 6.51
C ARG A 204 -16.87 0.73 5.31
N LEU A 205 -17.37 0.36 4.15
CA LEU A 205 -17.27 1.18 2.96
C LEU A 205 -18.28 2.33 3.07
N VAL A 206 -17.80 3.56 2.91
CA VAL A 206 -18.64 4.78 2.89
C VAL A 206 -18.69 5.42 1.51
N LEU A 207 -17.67 5.19 0.69
CA LEU A 207 -17.59 5.74 -0.65
C LEU A 207 -16.74 4.83 -1.55
N HIS A 208 -17.14 4.69 -2.83
CA HIS A 208 -16.32 4.14 -3.90
C HIS A 208 -16.61 4.96 -5.16
N LYS A 209 -15.60 5.70 -5.64
CA LYS A 209 -15.72 6.60 -6.79
C LYS A 209 -14.42 6.65 -7.60
N PRO A 210 -14.49 7.06 -8.87
CA PRO A 210 -13.31 7.43 -9.64
C PRO A 210 -12.47 8.49 -8.91
N ALA A 211 -11.15 8.32 -8.91
CA ALA A 211 -10.24 9.25 -8.24
C ALA A 211 -10.36 10.68 -8.77
N SER A 212 -10.65 10.84 -10.06
CA SER A 212 -10.87 12.13 -10.71
C SER A 212 -12.08 12.89 -10.14
N GLU A 213 -13.17 12.20 -9.81
CA GLU A 213 -14.35 12.82 -9.19
C GLU A 213 -14.02 13.35 -7.79
N ILE A 214 -13.26 12.57 -7.01
CA ILE A 214 -12.84 12.97 -5.66
C ILE A 214 -11.90 14.18 -5.72
N LEU A 215 -10.98 14.22 -6.67
CA LEU A 215 -10.08 15.36 -6.87
C LEU A 215 -10.82 16.64 -7.29
N ALA A 216 -11.93 16.52 -8.01
CA ALA A 216 -12.72 17.64 -8.49
C ALA A 216 -13.72 18.19 -7.46
N ASP A 217 -14.00 17.43 -6.38
CA ASP A 217 -15.00 17.80 -5.37
C ASP A 217 -14.37 18.60 -4.21
N PRO A 218 -14.69 19.94 -4.10
CA PRO A 218 -14.15 20.76 -3.01
C PRO A 218 -14.57 20.32 -1.60
N GLN A 219 -15.68 19.59 -1.47
CA GLN A 219 -16.15 19.11 -0.17
C GLN A 219 -15.32 17.90 0.28
N MET A 220 -14.84 17.08 -0.67
CA MET A 220 -13.98 15.94 -0.39
C MET A 220 -12.61 16.39 0.14
N ASP A 221 -12.10 17.53 -0.33
CA ASP A 221 -10.89 18.15 0.21
C ASP A 221 -11.02 18.42 1.72
N ARG A 222 -12.17 18.89 2.18
CA ARG A 222 -12.47 19.13 3.61
C ARG A 222 -12.68 17.84 4.41
N LEU A 223 -13.33 16.83 3.85
CA LEU A 223 -13.63 15.59 4.55
C LEU A 223 -12.38 14.71 4.77
N PHE A 224 -11.47 14.67 3.80
CA PHE A 224 -10.30 13.78 3.83
C PHE A 224 -8.97 14.48 4.08
N LEU A 225 -8.89 15.81 3.86
CA LEU A 225 -7.68 16.62 4.06
C LEU A 225 -7.81 17.67 5.18
N GLY A 226 -9.02 18.03 5.56
CA GLY A 226 -9.32 19.18 6.43
C GLY A 226 -9.41 18.91 7.93
N ARG A 227 -9.24 17.67 8.41
CA ARG A 227 -9.24 17.39 9.87
C ARG A 227 -7.88 17.54 10.55
N ALA A 228 -6.86 18.05 9.85
CA ALA A 228 -5.52 18.21 10.43
C ALA A 228 -5.27 19.59 11.10
N HIS A 229 -6.15 20.59 10.94
CA HIS A 229 -5.91 21.93 11.50
C HIS A 229 -7.18 22.60 12.04
N THR A 230 -7.78 22.04 13.10
CA THR A 230 -8.67 22.80 13.98
C THR A 230 -8.45 22.39 15.44
N THR A 231 -7.24 22.59 15.92
CA THR A 231 -6.94 22.70 17.35
C THR A 231 -6.01 23.89 17.52
N GLY A 232 -6.59 25.07 17.77
CA GLY A 232 -5.78 26.20 18.18
C GLY A 232 -6.27 27.53 17.62
N GLU A 233 -7.50 27.94 17.97
CA GLU A 233 -7.88 29.37 18.10
C GLU A 233 -9.34 29.45 18.55
N ALA A 234 -9.53 29.35 19.85
CA ALA A 234 -10.68 29.97 20.56
C ALA A 234 -10.49 29.75 22.06
N ALA A 235 -9.85 30.67 22.70
CA ALA A 235 -10.20 31.11 24.07
C ALA A 235 -9.12 32.03 24.63
N HIS A 236 -9.24 33.30 24.40
CA HIS A 236 -8.89 34.27 25.41
C HIS A 236 -9.56 35.62 25.05
N SER A 237 -10.76 35.76 25.52
CA SER A 237 -11.32 37.06 25.86
C SER A 237 -12.14 36.86 27.12
N LEU A 238 -11.52 37.01 28.27
CA LEU A 238 -12.23 37.34 29.52
C LEU A 238 -12.38 38.86 29.53
N PRO A 239 -13.57 39.40 29.80
CA PRO A 239 -13.72 40.84 30.09
C PRO A 239 -13.26 41.11 31.51
N GLU A 240 -12.39 42.11 31.65
CA GLU A 240 -12.21 42.81 32.90
C GLU A 240 -13.51 43.55 33.27
N SER A 241 -13.97 43.39 34.47
CA SER A 241 -14.90 44.33 35.10
C SER A 241 -14.71 44.32 36.61
N VAL A 242 -14.29 45.48 37.08
CA VAL A 242 -14.60 46.23 38.29
C VAL A 242 -14.64 45.47 39.61
#